data_058a15859854507b45cb1a740449a40f
#
_entry.id   058a15859854507b45cb1a740449a40f
#
_cell.length_a   1.000
_cell.length_b   1.000
_cell.length_c   1.000
_cell.angle_alpha   90.00
_cell.angle_beta   90.00
_cell.angle_gamma   90.00
#
_symmetry.space_group_name_H-M   'P 1'
#
loop_
_entity.id
_entity.type
_entity.pdbx_description
1 polymer ?
#
loop_
_entity_poly.entity_id
_entity_poly.type
_entity_poly.pdbx_seq_one_letter_code
_entity_poly.pdbx_strand_id
1 'polypeptide(L)'
;MKYYIFDLDGTLADSMGYWYGSFREDERYDHERMQQVRLAMKEKYAEIIQPRPGALELLERLYSEGAVMCIASATDRWVSEPFMKKFGLDRFFRFYLDCTEAGAHKDKPDIFLQAAQRLGASIAECTVVEDSAYCAETAHNAGFRVIGIYDPNTAPVSYTHLRAHETAANLV
;
A
#
# COMPACT_ATOMS: atom_id res chain seq x y z
N MET A 1 11.16 18.80 -4.06
CA MET A 1 10.02 18.27 -3.26
C MET A 1 10.06 16.76 -3.41
N LYS A 2 9.77 15.97 -2.37
CA LYS A 2 9.77 14.51 -2.43
C LYS A 2 8.34 14.01 -2.52
N TYR A 3 8.05 13.09 -3.42
CA TYR A 3 6.72 12.51 -3.60
C TYR A 3 6.73 11.03 -3.27
N TYR A 4 5.75 10.56 -2.51
CA TYR A 4 5.63 9.16 -2.13
C TYR A 4 4.25 8.62 -2.45
N ILE A 5 4.23 7.41 -2.99
CA ILE A 5 3.03 6.63 -3.28
C ILE A 5 3.12 5.40 -2.39
N PHE A 6 2.32 5.36 -1.34
CA PHE A 6 2.31 4.26 -0.38
C PHE A 6 1.26 3.23 -0.75
N ASP A 7 1.63 1.98 -0.67
CA ASP A 7 0.66 0.93 -0.46
C ASP A 7 0.13 0.97 0.98
N LEU A 8 -0.99 0.28 1.23
CA LEU A 8 -1.60 0.21 2.55
C LEU A 8 -1.31 -1.12 3.26
N ASP A 9 -1.74 -2.23 2.63
CA ASP A 9 -1.80 -3.55 3.24
C ASP A 9 -0.44 -4.24 3.25
N GLY A 10 0.10 -4.53 4.43
CA GLY A 10 1.47 -5.04 4.56
C GLY A 10 2.54 -3.94 4.55
N THR A 11 2.18 -2.71 4.15
CA THR A 11 3.07 -1.55 4.08
C THR A 11 2.84 -0.60 5.27
N LEU A 12 1.65 -0.05 5.40
CA LEU A 12 1.26 0.84 6.52
C LEU A 12 0.45 0.12 7.58
N ALA A 13 -0.42 -0.80 7.16
CA ALA A 13 -1.28 -1.61 8.00
C ALA A 13 -0.74 -3.03 8.13
N ASP A 14 -0.70 -3.56 9.35
CA ASP A 14 -0.37 -4.96 9.62
C ASP A 14 -1.61 -5.84 9.38
N SER A 15 -1.98 -5.97 8.11
CA SER A 15 -3.26 -6.54 7.68
C SER A 15 -3.14 -7.85 6.88
N MET A 16 -1.95 -8.16 6.35
CA MET A 16 -1.80 -9.28 5.40
C MET A 16 -2.17 -10.64 5.98
N GLY A 17 -1.84 -10.90 7.24
CA GLY A 17 -2.25 -12.13 7.93
C GLY A 17 -3.78 -12.30 7.98
N TYR A 18 -4.52 -11.21 8.12
CA TYR A 18 -5.98 -11.23 8.12
C TYR A 18 -6.58 -11.40 6.73
N TRP A 19 -5.96 -10.77 5.70
CA TRP A 19 -6.37 -10.96 4.31
C TRP A 19 -6.19 -12.41 3.88
N TYR A 20 -5.00 -12.99 4.07
CA TYR A 20 -4.74 -14.38 3.72
C TYR A 20 -5.63 -15.35 4.50
N GLY A 21 -5.86 -15.12 5.80
CA GLY A 21 -6.75 -15.91 6.60
C GLY A 21 -8.24 -15.81 6.21
N SER A 22 -8.60 -14.85 5.36
CA SER A 22 -9.95 -14.70 4.83
C SER A 22 -10.22 -15.49 3.55
N PHE A 23 -9.15 -16.05 2.94
CA PHE A 23 -9.25 -16.87 1.74
C PHE A 23 -9.01 -18.35 2.07
N ARG A 24 -9.78 -19.24 1.44
CA ARG A 24 -9.64 -20.68 1.54
C ARG A 24 -9.37 -21.25 0.16
N GLU A 25 -8.50 -22.26 0.07
CA GLU A 25 -8.07 -22.84 -1.20
C GLU A 25 -9.22 -23.55 -1.96
N ASP A 26 -10.24 -24.04 -1.22
CA ASP A 26 -11.38 -24.78 -1.74
C ASP A 26 -12.62 -23.90 -2.00
N GLU A 27 -12.55 -22.59 -1.73
CA GLU A 27 -13.68 -21.66 -1.94
C GLU A 27 -13.57 -20.93 -3.28
N ARG A 28 -14.73 -20.75 -3.92
CA ARG A 28 -14.87 -19.90 -5.09
C ARG A 28 -15.28 -18.49 -4.67
N TYR A 29 -14.50 -17.50 -5.08
CA TYR A 29 -14.74 -16.09 -4.75
C TYR A 29 -15.45 -15.39 -5.91
N ASP A 30 -16.78 -15.45 -5.91
CA ASP A 30 -17.62 -14.61 -6.74
C ASP A 30 -17.80 -13.20 -6.12
N HIS A 31 -18.58 -12.36 -6.78
CA HIS A 31 -18.80 -10.98 -6.33
C HIS A 31 -19.41 -10.92 -4.92
N GLU A 32 -20.39 -11.77 -4.63
CA GLU A 32 -21.07 -11.77 -3.33
C GLU A 32 -20.13 -12.21 -2.20
N ARG A 33 -19.38 -13.28 -2.43
CA ARG A 33 -18.40 -13.75 -1.45
C ARG A 33 -17.28 -12.73 -1.20
N MET A 34 -16.80 -12.06 -2.24
CA MET A 34 -15.84 -10.98 -2.07
C MET A 34 -16.38 -9.80 -1.28
N GLN A 35 -17.67 -9.46 -1.42
CA GLN A 35 -18.28 -8.43 -0.59
C GLN A 35 -18.33 -8.84 0.88
N GLN A 36 -18.65 -10.10 1.20
CA GLN A 36 -18.61 -10.61 2.57
C GLN A 36 -17.20 -10.53 3.17
N VAL A 37 -16.17 -10.90 2.39
CA VAL A 37 -14.75 -10.76 2.82
C VAL A 37 -14.41 -9.31 3.11
N ARG A 38 -14.79 -8.37 2.24
CA ARG A 38 -14.55 -6.94 2.42
C ARG A 38 -15.23 -6.39 3.68
N LEU A 39 -16.48 -6.78 3.94
CA LEU A 39 -17.21 -6.38 5.16
C LEU A 39 -16.51 -6.91 6.42
N ALA A 40 -16.12 -8.19 6.43
CA ALA A 40 -15.37 -8.76 7.54
C ALA A 40 -14.01 -8.08 7.75
N MET A 41 -13.32 -7.74 6.67
CA MET A 41 -12.06 -6.98 6.75
C MET A 41 -12.28 -5.57 7.29
N LYS A 42 -13.37 -4.89 6.89
CA LYS A 42 -13.71 -3.56 7.43
C LYS A 42 -13.86 -3.58 8.95
N GLU A 43 -14.49 -4.61 9.52
CA GLU A 43 -14.58 -4.78 10.96
C GLU A 43 -13.19 -4.97 11.59
N LYS A 44 -12.33 -5.79 10.96
CA LYS A 44 -10.95 -5.98 11.44
C LYS A 44 -10.13 -4.68 11.39
N TYR A 45 -10.30 -3.86 10.36
CA TYR A 45 -9.67 -2.54 10.29
C TYR A 45 -10.15 -1.60 11.40
N ALA A 46 -11.42 -1.69 11.78
CA ALA A 46 -11.96 -0.90 12.89
C ALA A 46 -11.40 -1.34 14.24
N GLU A 47 -11.29 -2.65 14.46
CA GLU A 47 -11.10 -3.22 15.79
C GLU A 47 -9.65 -3.62 16.09
N ILE A 48 -9.05 -4.45 15.24
CA ILE A 48 -7.83 -5.19 15.58
C ILE A 48 -6.59 -4.85 14.77
N ILE A 49 -6.73 -4.47 13.48
CA ILE A 49 -5.57 -4.14 12.65
C ILE A 49 -4.87 -2.91 13.21
N GLN A 50 -3.54 -3.02 13.34
CA GLN A 50 -2.67 -1.96 13.84
C GLN A 50 -1.77 -1.42 12.72
N PRO A 51 -1.25 -0.20 12.83
CA PRO A 51 -0.17 0.27 11.98
C PRO A 51 1.05 -0.64 12.14
N ARG A 52 1.78 -0.83 11.06
CA ARG A 52 3.07 -1.51 11.14
C ARG A 52 4.04 -0.73 12.03
N PRO A 53 4.92 -1.44 12.77
CA PRO A 53 5.93 -0.78 13.59
C PRO A 53 6.74 0.24 12.78
N GLY A 54 6.84 1.47 13.28
CA GLY A 54 7.54 2.57 12.62
C GLY A 54 6.79 3.30 11.51
N ALA A 55 5.60 2.83 11.10
CA ALA A 55 4.84 3.45 10.01
C ALA A 55 4.38 4.87 10.35
N LEU A 56 3.84 5.07 11.56
CA LEU A 56 3.37 6.40 11.98
C LEU A 56 4.53 7.39 12.11
N GLU A 57 5.63 6.97 12.73
CA GLU A 57 6.84 7.77 12.88
C GLU A 57 7.44 8.17 11.52
N LEU A 58 7.43 7.25 10.55
CA LEU A 58 7.88 7.53 9.20
C LEU A 58 6.98 8.58 8.52
N LEU A 59 5.66 8.42 8.61
CA LEU A 59 4.72 9.37 8.02
C LEU A 59 4.84 10.76 8.64
N GLU A 60 4.95 10.88 9.98
CA GLU A 60 5.18 12.15 10.66
C GLU A 60 6.46 12.83 10.20
N ARG A 61 7.56 12.08 10.11
CA ARG A 61 8.84 12.60 9.64
C ARG A 61 8.75 13.11 8.21
N LEU A 62 8.25 12.29 7.28
CA LEU A 62 8.12 12.68 5.88
C LEU A 62 7.21 13.90 5.72
N TYR A 63 6.11 13.95 6.46
CA TYR A 63 5.19 15.08 6.46
C TYR A 63 5.87 16.36 6.98
N SER A 64 6.63 16.28 8.07
CA SER A 64 7.38 17.41 8.62
C SER A 64 8.49 17.90 7.68
N GLU A 65 9.07 17.01 6.87
CA GLU A 65 10.05 17.33 5.82
C GLU A 65 9.39 17.94 4.56
N GLY A 66 8.08 18.09 4.53
CA GLY A 66 7.34 18.64 3.40
C GLY A 66 7.16 17.67 2.24
N ALA A 67 7.21 16.36 2.49
CA ALA A 67 6.88 15.36 1.48
C ALA A 67 5.40 15.41 1.11
N VAL A 68 5.10 15.17 -0.16
CA VAL A 68 3.73 15.06 -0.66
C VAL A 68 3.43 13.58 -0.89
N MET A 69 2.39 13.10 -0.22
CA MET A 69 2.11 11.67 -0.15
C MET A 69 0.70 11.33 -0.61
N CYS A 70 0.52 10.16 -1.20
CA CYS A 70 -0.78 9.55 -1.46
C CYS A 70 -0.74 8.05 -1.17
N ILE A 71 -1.92 7.44 -1.10
CA ILE A 71 -2.08 5.98 -1.05
C ILE A 71 -2.50 5.49 -2.44
N ALA A 72 -1.91 4.36 -2.86
CA ALA A 72 -2.34 3.56 -4.00
C ALA A 72 -2.50 2.10 -3.54
N SER A 73 -3.73 1.63 -3.38
CA SER A 73 -4.03 0.35 -2.73
C SER A 73 -4.92 -0.55 -3.58
N ALA A 74 -4.77 -1.87 -3.42
CA ALA A 74 -5.72 -2.84 -3.94
C ALA A 74 -7.00 -2.92 -3.11
N THR A 75 -6.98 -2.44 -1.88
CA THR A 75 -8.13 -2.40 -0.99
C THR A 75 -8.96 -1.14 -1.24
N ASP A 76 -10.26 -1.33 -1.48
CA ASP A 76 -11.20 -0.22 -1.63
C ASP A 76 -11.15 0.70 -0.39
N ARG A 77 -11.16 2.01 -0.61
CA ARG A 77 -11.08 3.01 0.45
C ARG A 77 -12.11 2.81 1.56
N TRP A 78 -13.35 2.47 1.21
CA TRP A 78 -14.43 2.29 2.18
C TRP A 78 -14.20 1.12 3.15
N VAL A 79 -13.37 0.13 2.77
CA VAL A 79 -12.99 -1.02 3.62
C VAL A 79 -11.99 -0.58 4.69
N SER A 80 -10.95 0.16 4.29
CA SER A 80 -9.87 0.60 5.18
C SER A 80 -10.14 1.91 5.91
N GLU A 81 -11.23 2.61 5.57
CA GLU A 81 -11.58 3.92 6.16
C GLU A 81 -11.58 3.92 7.71
N PRO A 82 -12.12 2.89 8.40
CA PRO A 82 -12.07 2.88 9.86
C PRO A 82 -10.64 2.93 10.42
N PHE A 83 -9.70 2.23 9.79
CA PHE A 83 -8.29 2.27 10.15
C PHE A 83 -7.68 3.64 9.89
N MET A 84 -7.93 4.22 8.72
CA MET A 84 -7.44 5.54 8.36
C MET A 84 -7.89 6.60 9.39
N LYS A 85 -9.17 6.57 9.78
CA LYS A 85 -9.73 7.48 10.79
C LYS A 85 -9.19 7.22 12.20
N LYS A 86 -9.13 5.94 12.61
CA LYS A 86 -8.68 5.54 13.95
C LYS A 86 -7.28 6.05 14.26
N PHE A 87 -6.38 6.01 13.29
CA PHE A 87 -4.99 6.42 13.44
C PHE A 87 -4.68 7.82 12.88
N GLY A 88 -5.70 8.54 12.40
CA GLY A 88 -5.56 9.90 11.88
C GLY A 88 -4.67 10.00 10.64
N LEU A 89 -4.66 8.96 9.80
CA LEU A 89 -3.75 8.85 8.66
C LEU A 89 -4.14 9.78 7.50
N ASP A 90 -5.43 10.13 7.37
CA ASP A 90 -5.90 10.99 6.28
C ASP A 90 -5.16 12.33 6.20
N ARG A 91 -4.63 12.82 7.32
CA ARG A 91 -3.88 14.10 7.38
C ARG A 91 -2.57 14.09 6.59
N PHE A 92 -1.98 12.91 6.37
CA PHE A 92 -0.69 12.77 5.69
C PHE A 92 -0.82 12.70 4.17
N PHE A 93 -1.99 12.30 3.68
CA PHE A 93 -2.18 11.95 2.29
C PHE A 93 -3.07 12.95 1.55
N ARG A 94 -2.65 13.33 0.35
CA ARG A 94 -3.44 14.18 -0.55
C ARG A 94 -4.70 13.49 -1.02
N PHE A 95 -4.63 12.18 -1.25
CA PHE A 95 -5.73 11.33 -1.68
C PHE A 95 -5.42 9.86 -1.42
N TYR A 96 -6.46 9.06 -1.47
CA TYR A 96 -6.42 7.61 -1.51
C TYR A 96 -6.94 7.17 -2.88
N LEU A 97 -6.16 6.42 -3.63
CA LEU A 97 -6.52 5.86 -4.93
C LEU A 97 -6.56 4.34 -4.79
N ASP A 98 -7.74 3.76 -4.93
CA ASP A 98 -7.89 2.31 -4.99
C ASP A 98 -8.00 1.79 -6.43
N CYS A 99 -7.88 0.48 -6.58
CA CYS A 99 -7.96 -0.17 -7.89
C CYS A 99 -9.32 0.02 -8.58
N THR A 100 -10.40 0.15 -7.81
CA THR A 100 -11.74 0.39 -8.33
C THR A 100 -11.84 1.78 -8.94
N GLU A 101 -11.37 2.81 -8.23
CA GLU A 101 -11.34 4.19 -8.72
C GLU A 101 -10.36 4.35 -9.89
N ALA A 102 -9.20 3.70 -9.82
CA ALA A 102 -8.20 3.74 -10.88
C ALA A 102 -8.64 3.00 -12.16
N GLY A 103 -9.60 2.08 -12.06
CA GLY A 103 -9.96 1.17 -13.16
C GLY A 103 -8.82 0.24 -13.57
N ALA A 104 -7.86 0.00 -12.68
CA ALA A 104 -6.66 -0.80 -12.94
C ALA A 104 -6.17 -1.48 -11.66
N HIS A 105 -5.67 -2.71 -11.81
CA HIS A 105 -5.00 -3.43 -10.73
C HIS A 105 -3.49 -3.12 -10.73
N LYS A 106 -2.81 -3.47 -9.62
CA LYS A 106 -1.36 -3.24 -9.44
C LYS A 106 -0.46 -4.21 -10.22
N ASP A 107 -1.04 -5.12 -10.98
CA ASP A 107 -0.35 -5.94 -11.99
C ASP A 107 0.08 -5.12 -13.22
N LYS A 108 -0.46 -3.92 -13.34
CA LYS A 108 -0.10 -2.94 -14.36
C LYS A 108 0.31 -1.62 -13.71
N PRO A 109 1.15 -0.82 -14.38
CA PRO A 109 1.66 0.42 -13.80
C PRO A 109 0.62 1.53 -13.70
N ASP A 110 -0.56 1.36 -14.28
CA ASP A 110 -1.56 2.41 -14.48
C ASP A 110 -1.95 3.12 -13.19
N ILE A 111 -2.16 2.40 -12.08
CA ILE A 111 -2.51 3.00 -10.80
C ILE A 111 -1.39 3.90 -10.27
N PHE A 112 -0.13 3.47 -10.42
CA PHE A 112 1.04 4.26 -10.00
C PHE A 112 1.24 5.48 -10.89
N LEU A 113 1.03 5.33 -12.20
CA LEU A 113 1.09 6.45 -13.17
C LEU A 113 0.00 7.48 -12.89
N GLN A 114 -1.23 7.05 -12.62
CA GLN A 114 -2.32 7.94 -12.23
C GLN A 114 -2.03 8.64 -10.91
N ALA A 115 -1.46 7.92 -9.93
CA ALA A 115 -1.08 8.51 -8.65
C ALA A 115 -0.02 9.62 -8.83
N ALA A 116 1.04 9.36 -9.61
CA ALA A 116 2.06 10.36 -9.91
C ALA A 116 1.48 11.59 -10.63
N GLN A 117 0.62 11.37 -11.64
CA GLN A 117 -0.07 12.44 -12.35
C GLN A 117 -0.93 13.30 -11.41
N ARG A 118 -1.71 12.68 -10.51
CA ARG A 118 -2.53 13.41 -9.53
C ARG A 118 -1.71 14.15 -8.48
N LEU A 119 -0.51 13.67 -8.16
CA LEU A 119 0.45 14.39 -7.32
C LEU A 119 1.08 15.59 -8.04
N GLY A 120 0.96 15.67 -9.36
CA GLY A 120 1.62 16.68 -10.18
C GLY A 120 3.14 16.45 -10.29
N ALA A 121 3.59 15.21 -10.21
CA ALA A 121 4.98 14.81 -10.18
C ALA A 121 5.36 13.93 -11.38
N SER A 122 6.60 14.01 -11.81
CA SER A 122 7.16 13.05 -12.77
C SER A 122 7.44 11.71 -12.08
N ILE A 123 7.48 10.63 -12.85
CA ILE A 123 7.78 9.28 -12.35
C ILE A 123 9.10 9.26 -11.58
N ALA A 124 10.13 9.94 -12.11
CA ALA A 124 11.46 9.98 -11.50
C ALA A 124 11.52 10.71 -10.15
N GLU A 125 10.53 11.59 -9.85
CA GLU A 125 10.41 12.29 -8.57
C GLU A 125 9.62 11.48 -7.53
N CYS A 126 8.89 10.44 -7.96
CA CYS A 126 8.07 9.62 -7.09
C CYS A 126 8.84 8.41 -6.56
N THR A 127 8.57 8.09 -5.31
CA THR A 127 9.00 6.84 -4.68
C THR A 127 7.77 6.03 -4.29
N VAL A 128 7.67 4.80 -4.80
CA VAL A 128 6.65 3.83 -4.42
C VAL A 128 7.14 3.05 -3.20
N VAL A 129 6.30 2.89 -2.19
CA VAL A 129 6.58 2.09 -0.99
C VAL A 129 5.59 0.93 -0.97
N GLU A 130 6.09 -0.31 -1.01
CA GLU A 130 5.32 -1.51 -1.33
C GLU A 130 5.89 -2.75 -0.62
N ASP A 131 5.03 -3.65 -0.11
CA ASP A 131 5.45 -4.92 0.46
C ASP A 131 5.37 -6.10 -0.52
N SER A 132 4.47 -6.01 -1.52
CA SER A 132 4.34 -7.02 -2.55
C SER A 132 5.47 -6.89 -3.58
N ALA A 133 6.33 -7.93 -3.67
CA ALA A 133 7.41 -7.98 -4.64
C ALA A 133 6.92 -7.79 -6.09
N TYR A 134 5.77 -8.37 -6.42
CA TYR A 134 5.17 -8.28 -7.73
C TYR A 134 4.73 -6.83 -8.08
N CYS A 135 4.07 -6.15 -7.14
CA CYS A 135 3.67 -4.76 -7.32
C CYS A 135 4.89 -3.81 -7.34
N ALA A 136 5.88 -4.09 -6.49
CA ALA A 136 7.16 -3.37 -6.46
C ALA A 136 7.90 -3.48 -7.79
N GLU A 137 7.95 -4.68 -8.38
CA GLU A 137 8.54 -4.92 -9.69
C GLU A 137 7.78 -4.18 -10.81
N THR A 138 6.45 -4.19 -10.76
CA THR A 138 5.60 -3.45 -11.72
C THR A 138 5.92 -1.95 -11.68
N ALA A 139 6.01 -1.35 -10.49
CA ALA A 139 6.36 0.05 -10.34
C ALA A 139 7.81 0.34 -10.79
N HIS A 140 8.75 -0.53 -10.43
CA HIS A 140 10.16 -0.41 -10.83
C HIS A 140 10.31 -0.44 -12.36
N ASN A 141 9.67 -1.37 -13.02
CA ASN A 141 9.70 -1.50 -14.49
C ASN A 141 9.07 -0.30 -15.21
N ALA A 142 8.16 0.40 -14.53
CA ALA A 142 7.59 1.66 -15.03
C ALA A 142 8.50 2.89 -14.79
N GLY A 143 9.65 2.71 -14.12
CA GLY A 143 10.64 3.76 -13.91
C GLY A 143 10.55 4.49 -12.56
N PHE A 144 9.70 4.05 -11.64
CA PHE A 144 9.62 4.59 -10.29
C PHE A 144 10.84 4.16 -9.45
N ARG A 145 11.22 4.99 -8.49
CA ARG A 145 11.99 4.51 -7.35
C ARG A 145 11.08 3.66 -6.47
N VAL A 146 11.60 2.56 -5.93
CA VAL A 146 10.81 1.65 -5.10
C VAL A 146 11.55 1.37 -3.79
N ILE A 147 10.81 1.42 -2.70
CA ILE A 147 11.23 0.95 -1.38
C ILE A 147 10.38 -0.26 -1.04
N GLY A 148 11.03 -1.43 -0.94
CA GLY A 148 10.37 -2.67 -0.53
C GLY A 148 10.25 -2.75 0.99
N ILE A 149 9.06 -3.03 1.49
CA ILE A 149 8.80 -3.33 2.90
C ILE A 149 8.72 -4.85 3.07
N TYR A 150 9.49 -5.40 3.98
CA TYR A 150 9.39 -6.83 4.28
C TYR A 150 8.13 -7.12 5.09
N ASP A 151 7.26 -7.99 4.56
CA ASP A 151 6.15 -8.58 5.29
C ASP A 151 6.32 -10.11 5.35
N PRO A 152 6.35 -10.73 6.55
CA PRO A 152 6.53 -12.17 6.69
C PRO A 152 5.35 -12.98 6.14
N ASN A 153 4.19 -12.37 5.94
CA ASN A 153 3.01 -13.02 5.39
C ASN A 153 2.94 -12.94 3.86
N THR A 154 3.63 -11.98 3.24
CA THR A 154 3.84 -11.98 1.80
C THR A 154 4.88 -13.05 1.49
N ALA A 155 4.45 -14.16 0.86
CA ALA A 155 5.32 -15.31 0.57
C ALA A 155 6.65 -14.86 -0.07
N PRO A 156 7.76 -15.57 0.19
CA PRO A 156 9.06 -15.21 -0.31
C PRO A 156 9.13 -15.37 -1.83
N VAL A 157 8.68 -14.37 -2.55
CA VAL A 157 9.12 -14.16 -3.93
C VAL A 157 10.56 -13.69 -3.80
N SER A 158 11.49 -14.45 -4.35
CA SER A 158 12.92 -14.19 -4.25
C SER A 158 13.21 -12.73 -4.69
N TYR A 159 13.48 -11.86 -3.73
CA TYR A 159 13.99 -10.50 -3.96
C TYR A 159 15.38 -10.47 -4.60
N THR A 160 15.82 -11.58 -5.22
CA THR A 160 17.17 -11.76 -5.76
C THR A 160 17.51 -10.83 -6.93
N HIS A 161 16.54 -10.12 -7.49
CA HIS A 161 16.77 -9.21 -8.62
C HIS A 161 16.48 -7.73 -8.33
N LEU A 162 15.75 -7.40 -7.29
CA LEU A 162 15.65 -6.04 -6.80
C LEU A 162 16.83 -5.81 -5.86
N ARG A 163 17.89 -5.18 -6.35
CA ARG A 163 18.90 -4.62 -5.44
C ARG A 163 18.16 -3.61 -4.58
N ALA A 164 17.89 -3.99 -3.33
CA ALA A 164 17.38 -3.10 -2.32
C ALA A 164 18.41 -1.97 -2.16
N HIS A 165 18.19 -0.85 -2.81
CA HIS A 165 19.03 0.30 -2.63
C HIS A 165 18.81 0.98 -1.28
N GLU A 166 17.70 0.68 -0.60
CA GLU A 166 17.50 1.07 0.82
C GLU A 166 16.46 0.12 1.44
N THR A 167 16.82 -0.58 2.49
CA THR A 167 15.85 -1.25 3.35
C THR A 167 15.26 -0.24 4.31
N ALA A 168 14.01 -0.45 4.76
CA ALA A 168 13.36 0.41 5.76
C ALA A 168 14.20 0.58 7.05
N ALA A 169 15.10 -0.35 7.35
CA ALA A 169 16.06 -0.26 8.45
C ALA A 169 17.05 0.92 8.31
N ASN A 170 17.23 1.46 7.11
CA ASN A 170 18.11 2.62 6.86
C ASN A 170 17.34 3.95 6.85
N LEU A 171 16.03 3.93 7.12
CA LEU A 171 15.17 5.12 7.20
C LEU A 171 14.94 5.58 8.64
N VAL A 172 15.55 4.92 9.63
CA VAL A 172 15.52 5.31 11.07
C VAL A 172 16.75 6.11 11.42
#